data_27608e09a20b30c2481a2bbd9f9474e8
#
_entry.id   27608e09a20b30c2481a2bbd9f9474e8
#
_cell.length_a   1.000
_cell.length_b   1.000
_cell.length_c   1.000
_cell.angle_alpha   90.00
_cell.angle_beta   90.00
_cell.angle_gamma   90.00
#
_symmetry.space_group_name_H-M   'P 1'
#
loop_
_entity.id
_entity.type
_entity.pdbx_description
1 polymer ?
#
loop_
_entity_poly.entity_id
_entity_poly.type
_entity_poly.pdbx_seq_one_letter_code
_entity_poly.pdbx_strand_id
1 'polypeptide(L)'
;MIVVTGGAGFIGSNIVKGLNEAGEENIIVVDNLSNAEKHLNLNSLSIADYIDKDEYLQKLNKFQNVKAIFHQGACSSTTEQDGKYMMSNNYEYSKTLLNYCLENSIDFLYASSASVYGNGKAGFVEKREAEYPLNVYGFSKFAFDNYVRRVLPQVKSQVLGLRYFNVYGPQENHKGRMASVAFHLFHQLQETGKMRLFEGSGSFRRDFIHVADTVKINLHFYESKTSGIFNAGTGKARSFEDIATALQSLHGSGEIESIPFPEDLRGKYQEFTEAGLDKLRAAGYSKEFMSLEEGVQQYYEQLSATDGRFV
;
A
#
# COMPACT_ATOMS: atom_id res chain seq x y z
N MET A 1 6.79 -19.26 11.67
CA MET A 1 5.86 -19.10 10.54
C MET A 1 5.36 -17.66 10.52
N ILE A 2 5.35 -17.01 9.37
CA ILE A 2 4.78 -15.68 9.14
C ILE A 2 3.54 -15.83 8.26
N VAL A 3 2.53 -15.01 8.47
CA VAL A 3 1.34 -14.95 7.61
C VAL A 3 1.30 -13.59 6.91
N VAL A 4 1.07 -13.58 5.59
CA VAL A 4 0.87 -12.36 4.82
C VAL A 4 -0.52 -12.40 4.19
N THR A 5 -1.46 -11.64 4.74
CA THR A 5 -2.78 -11.52 4.13
C THR A 5 -2.76 -10.45 3.05
N GLY A 6 -3.52 -10.66 1.96
CA GLY A 6 -3.35 -9.88 0.74
C GLY A 6 -1.99 -10.16 0.06
N GLY A 7 -1.38 -11.32 0.37
CA GLY A 7 -0.03 -11.67 -0.06
C GLY A 7 0.12 -11.93 -1.56
N ALA A 8 -0.97 -12.18 -2.28
CA ALA A 8 -0.99 -12.23 -3.75
C ALA A 8 -1.26 -10.85 -4.39
N GLY A 9 -1.51 -9.81 -3.57
CA GLY A 9 -1.69 -8.44 -4.03
C GLY A 9 -0.36 -7.71 -4.23
N PHE A 10 -0.45 -6.45 -4.66
CA PHE A 10 0.68 -5.58 -4.96
C PHE A 10 1.68 -5.47 -3.80
N ILE A 11 1.28 -4.83 -2.69
CA ILE A 11 2.19 -4.60 -1.56
C ILE A 11 2.51 -5.92 -0.84
N GLY A 12 1.51 -6.81 -0.70
CA GLY A 12 1.68 -8.08 0.00
C GLY A 12 2.74 -8.98 -0.64
N SER A 13 2.73 -9.14 -1.96
CA SER A 13 3.74 -9.95 -2.68
C SER A 13 5.15 -9.35 -2.59
N ASN A 14 5.27 -8.02 -2.61
CA ASN A 14 6.54 -7.34 -2.35
C ASN A 14 7.05 -7.57 -0.92
N ILE A 15 6.16 -7.61 0.09
CA ILE A 15 6.55 -7.98 1.47
C ILE A 15 7.00 -9.44 1.54
N VAL A 16 6.28 -10.37 0.88
CA VAL A 16 6.72 -11.78 0.80
C VAL A 16 8.12 -11.87 0.17
N LYS A 17 8.35 -11.15 -0.95
CA LYS A 17 9.69 -11.07 -1.57
C LYS A 17 10.75 -10.57 -0.59
N GLY A 18 10.48 -9.46 0.11
CA GLY A 18 11.42 -8.89 1.09
C GLY A 18 11.70 -9.84 2.26
N LEU A 19 10.71 -10.62 2.69
CA LEU A 19 10.89 -11.67 3.71
C LEU A 19 11.74 -12.82 3.17
N ASN A 20 11.53 -13.26 1.91
CA ASN A 20 12.38 -14.28 1.26
C ASN A 20 13.83 -13.80 1.14
N GLU A 21 14.06 -12.55 0.76
CA GLU A 21 15.41 -11.94 0.69
C GLU A 21 16.09 -11.88 2.07
N ALA A 22 15.30 -11.81 3.14
CA ALA A 22 15.78 -11.91 4.52
C ALA A 22 15.93 -13.37 5.03
N GLY A 23 15.72 -14.37 4.17
CA GLY A 23 15.87 -15.79 4.48
C GLY A 23 14.64 -16.43 5.13
N GLU A 24 13.49 -15.78 5.17
CA GLU A 24 12.25 -16.38 5.68
C GLU A 24 11.44 -16.99 4.52
N GLU A 25 11.26 -18.30 4.56
CA GLU A 25 10.48 -19.06 3.57
C GLU A 25 9.23 -19.73 4.18
N ASN A 26 9.16 -19.79 5.52
CA ASN A 26 8.01 -20.35 6.21
C ASN A 26 6.87 -19.32 6.28
N ILE A 27 6.35 -18.97 5.10
CA ILE A 27 5.35 -17.94 4.89
C ILE A 27 4.05 -18.56 4.39
N ILE A 28 2.93 -18.28 5.06
CA ILE A 28 1.60 -18.57 4.54
C ILE A 28 1.07 -17.30 3.86
N VAL A 29 0.73 -17.42 2.59
CA VAL A 29 0.01 -16.39 1.85
C VAL A 29 -1.49 -16.61 2.01
N VAL A 30 -2.18 -15.58 2.51
CA VAL A 30 -3.64 -15.56 2.63
C VAL A 30 -4.21 -14.51 1.69
N ASP A 31 -5.01 -14.94 0.70
CA ASP A 31 -5.62 -14.02 -0.27
C ASP A 31 -6.90 -14.65 -0.84
N ASN A 32 -7.59 -13.93 -1.73
CA ASN A 32 -8.53 -14.53 -2.68
C ASN A 32 -7.94 -14.41 -4.09
N LEU A 33 -8.04 -15.44 -4.89
CA LEU A 33 -7.63 -15.42 -6.30
C LEU A 33 -8.83 -15.22 -7.23
N SER A 34 -9.83 -14.43 -6.81
CA SER A 34 -10.98 -14.06 -7.65
C SER A 34 -10.54 -13.33 -8.94
N ASN A 35 -9.44 -12.57 -8.88
CA ASN A 35 -8.69 -12.18 -10.06
C ASN A 35 -7.53 -13.16 -10.23
N ALA A 36 -7.61 -14.02 -11.26
CA ALA A 36 -6.63 -15.07 -11.50
C ALA A 36 -5.21 -14.55 -11.74
N GLU A 37 -5.05 -13.34 -12.31
CA GLU A 37 -3.73 -12.75 -12.57
C GLU A 37 -2.85 -12.60 -11.31
N LYS A 38 -3.47 -12.53 -10.13
CA LYS A 38 -2.72 -12.44 -8.87
C LYS A 38 -1.75 -13.61 -8.64
N HIS A 39 -2.02 -14.80 -9.22
CA HIS A 39 -1.09 -15.93 -9.07
C HIS A 39 0.30 -15.60 -9.63
N LEU A 40 0.37 -14.75 -10.66
CA LEU A 40 1.63 -14.32 -11.26
C LEU A 40 2.53 -13.55 -10.27
N ASN A 41 1.93 -12.91 -9.26
CA ASN A 41 2.67 -12.22 -8.21
C ASN A 41 3.36 -13.17 -7.23
N LEU A 42 3.02 -14.47 -7.27
CA LEU A 42 3.55 -15.50 -6.35
C LEU A 42 4.53 -16.46 -7.02
N ASN A 43 4.54 -16.54 -8.35
CA ASN A 43 5.24 -17.59 -9.08
C ASN A 43 6.74 -17.70 -8.77
N SER A 44 7.41 -16.59 -8.47
CA SER A 44 8.84 -16.54 -8.15
C SER A 44 9.14 -16.44 -6.64
N LEU A 45 8.12 -16.57 -5.79
CA LEU A 45 8.26 -16.42 -4.35
C LEU A 45 8.27 -17.77 -3.65
N SER A 46 9.10 -17.91 -2.61
CA SER A 46 9.10 -19.07 -1.71
C SER A 46 8.03 -18.90 -0.65
N ILE A 47 6.99 -19.73 -0.71
CA ILE A 47 5.91 -19.78 0.27
C ILE A 47 5.69 -21.20 0.77
N ALA A 48 5.33 -21.35 2.04
CA ALA A 48 5.02 -22.65 2.62
C ALA A 48 3.61 -23.14 2.27
N ASP A 49 2.64 -22.19 2.13
CA ASP A 49 1.26 -22.52 1.79
C ASP A 49 0.50 -21.31 1.27
N TYR A 50 -0.58 -21.57 0.53
CA TYR A 50 -1.60 -20.59 0.14
C TYR A 50 -2.96 -20.99 0.73
N ILE A 51 -3.65 -20.02 1.33
CA ILE A 51 -4.97 -20.26 1.93
C ILE A 51 -5.94 -19.15 1.50
N ASP A 52 -7.16 -19.53 1.12
CA ASP A 52 -8.22 -18.56 0.88
C ASP A 52 -8.55 -17.75 2.14
N LYS A 53 -8.81 -16.44 1.97
CA LYS A 53 -9.01 -15.51 3.09
C LYS A 53 -10.18 -15.90 4.00
N ASP A 54 -11.26 -16.44 3.45
CA ASP A 54 -12.45 -16.81 4.23
C ASP A 54 -12.23 -18.14 4.96
N GLU A 55 -11.50 -19.07 4.33
CA GLU A 55 -11.06 -20.30 4.95
C GLU A 55 -10.09 -20.04 6.10
N TYR A 56 -9.14 -19.10 5.92
CA TYR A 56 -8.18 -18.73 6.96
C TYR A 56 -8.87 -18.22 8.21
N LEU A 57 -9.86 -17.30 8.07
CA LEU A 57 -10.66 -16.80 9.21
C LEU A 57 -11.37 -17.92 9.98
N GLN A 58 -11.94 -18.91 9.28
CA GLN A 58 -12.64 -20.02 9.91
C GLN A 58 -11.70 -20.97 10.67
N LYS A 59 -10.42 -20.97 10.30
CA LYS A 59 -9.42 -21.91 10.82
C LYS A 59 -8.31 -21.25 11.64
N LEU A 60 -8.46 -19.99 12.07
CA LEU A 60 -7.42 -19.24 12.79
C LEU A 60 -6.78 -20.04 13.91
N ASN A 61 -7.58 -20.69 14.74
CA ASN A 61 -7.09 -21.49 15.90
C ASN A 61 -6.33 -22.77 15.53
N LYS A 62 -6.28 -23.14 14.24
CA LYS A 62 -5.51 -24.31 13.77
C LYS A 62 -4.05 -23.96 13.46
N PHE A 63 -3.74 -22.69 13.25
CA PHE A 63 -2.39 -22.25 12.93
C PHE A 63 -1.58 -22.00 14.21
N GLN A 64 -0.67 -22.92 14.50
CA GLN A 64 0.22 -22.85 15.65
C GLN A 64 1.56 -22.22 15.26
N ASN A 65 2.24 -21.60 16.24
CA ASN A 65 3.58 -21.02 16.06
C ASN A 65 3.64 -19.88 15.04
N VAL A 66 2.54 -19.14 14.83
CA VAL A 66 2.56 -17.90 14.06
C VAL A 66 3.33 -16.85 14.88
N LYS A 67 4.37 -16.26 14.28
CA LYS A 67 5.20 -15.21 14.90
C LYS A 67 4.63 -13.83 14.61
N ALA A 68 4.17 -13.63 13.37
CA ALA A 68 3.66 -12.34 12.90
C ALA A 68 2.62 -12.52 11.79
N ILE A 69 1.69 -11.56 11.72
CA ILE A 69 0.76 -11.38 10.59
C ILE A 69 1.02 -10.02 9.96
N PHE A 70 1.45 -10.01 8.69
CA PHE A 70 1.47 -8.82 7.84
C PHE A 70 0.12 -8.72 7.14
N HIS A 71 -0.76 -7.87 7.65
CA HIS A 71 -2.14 -7.74 7.16
C HIS A 71 -2.23 -6.64 6.09
N GLN A 72 -2.06 -7.04 4.82
CA GLN A 72 -2.16 -6.16 3.65
C GLN A 72 -3.50 -6.33 2.90
N GLY A 73 -4.26 -7.37 3.23
CA GLY A 73 -5.53 -7.69 2.57
C GLY A 73 -6.62 -6.66 2.88
N ALA A 74 -7.16 -6.05 1.83
CA ALA A 74 -8.28 -5.12 1.89
C ALA A 74 -8.93 -4.93 0.52
N CYS A 75 -10.18 -4.49 0.48
CA CYS A 75 -10.72 -3.80 -0.68
C CYS A 75 -10.08 -2.40 -0.73
N SER A 76 -9.26 -2.12 -1.74
CA SER A 76 -8.54 -0.84 -1.91
C SER A 76 -9.24 0.12 -2.87
N SER A 77 -10.42 -0.22 -3.38
CA SER A 77 -11.20 0.66 -4.25
C SER A 77 -11.72 1.87 -3.48
N THR A 78 -11.24 3.05 -3.83
CA THR A 78 -11.71 4.33 -3.26
C THR A 78 -13.07 4.75 -3.82
N THR A 79 -13.53 4.08 -4.89
CA THR A 79 -14.80 4.33 -5.57
C THR A 79 -15.90 3.31 -5.22
N GLU A 80 -15.62 2.35 -4.33
CA GLU A 80 -16.62 1.40 -3.84
C GLU A 80 -17.74 2.14 -3.10
N GLN A 81 -18.98 1.77 -3.40
CA GLN A 81 -20.17 2.38 -2.81
C GLN A 81 -20.90 1.45 -1.83
N ASP A 82 -20.61 0.14 -1.85
CA ASP A 82 -21.17 -0.78 -0.84
C ASP A 82 -20.43 -0.62 0.50
N GLY A 83 -20.96 0.25 1.35
CA GLY A 83 -20.39 0.51 2.66
C GLY A 83 -20.43 -0.71 3.59
N LYS A 84 -21.43 -1.58 3.45
CA LYS A 84 -21.52 -2.81 4.26
C LYS A 84 -20.40 -3.79 3.90
N TYR A 85 -20.21 -4.01 2.60
CA TYR A 85 -19.10 -4.82 2.10
C TYR A 85 -17.76 -4.25 2.55
N MET A 86 -17.54 -2.95 2.36
CA MET A 86 -16.30 -2.27 2.75
C MET A 86 -15.99 -2.45 4.23
N MET A 87 -16.98 -2.23 5.11
CA MET A 87 -16.79 -2.36 6.55
C MET A 87 -16.57 -3.83 6.97
N SER A 88 -17.30 -4.76 6.39
CA SER A 88 -17.11 -6.19 6.66
C SER A 88 -15.69 -6.65 6.25
N ASN A 89 -15.28 -6.30 5.03
CA ASN A 89 -14.02 -6.76 4.47
C ASN A 89 -12.77 -6.04 5.04
N ASN A 90 -12.86 -4.74 5.32
CA ASN A 90 -11.70 -3.95 5.76
C ASN A 90 -11.64 -3.74 7.28
N TYR A 91 -12.78 -3.57 7.93
CA TYR A 91 -12.82 -3.27 9.38
C TYR A 91 -13.04 -4.53 10.23
N GLU A 92 -14.14 -5.27 10.01
CA GLU A 92 -14.43 -6.43 10.86
C GLU A 92 -13.43 -7.57 10.67
N TYR A 93 -13.00 -7.81 9.42
CA TYR A 93 -11.95 -8.78 9.12
C TYR A 93 -10.64 -8.43 9.84
N SER A 94 -10.19 -7.18 9.72
CA SER A 94 -8.96 -6.69 10.39
C SER A 94 -9.06 -6.79 11.91
N LYS A 95 -10.23 -6.47 12.46
CA LYS A 95 -10.50 -6.53 13.90
C LYS A 95 -10.45 -7.96 14.44
N THR A 96 -11.02 -8.90 13.69
CA THR A 96 -10.96 -10.34 14.04
C THR A 96 -9.52 -10.85 14.08
N LEU A 97 -8.72 -10.50 13.06
CA LEU A 97 -7.29 -10.88 13.03
C LEU A 97 -6.51 -10.24 14.17
N LEU A 98 -6.71 -8.95 14.42
CA LEU A 98 -6.01 -8.27 15.52
C LEU A 98 -6.33 -8.91 16.87
N ASN A 99 -7.61 -9.18 17.17
CA ASN A 99 -8.01 -9.80 18.43
C ASN A 99 -7.37 -11.18 18.59
N TYR A 100 -7.37 -12.00 17.53
CA TYR A 100 -6.66 -13.28 17.53
C TYR A 100 -5.15 -13.10 17.82
N CYS A 101 -4.51 -12.11 17.22
CA CYS A 101 -3.10 -11.82 17.48
C CYS A 101 -2.83 -11.41 18.93
N LEU A 102 -3.69 -10.57 19.51
CA LEU A 102 -3.58 -10.12 20.90
C LEU A 102 -3.73 -11.29 21.89
N GLU A 103 -4.69 -12.18 21.65
CA GLU A 103 -4.94 -13.36 22.47
C GLU A 103 -3.78 -14.36 22.44
N ASN A 104 -3.07 -14.45 21.31
CA ASN A 104 -2.00 -15.42 21.07
C ASN A 104 -0.59 -14.83 21.11
N SER A 105 -0.43 -13.56 21.48
CA SER A 105 0.87 -12.85 21.52
C SER A 105 1.61 -12.85 20.17
N ILE A 106 0.86 -12.70 19.06
CA ILE A 106 1.36 -12.64 17.69
C ILE A 106 1.55 -11.17 17.31
N ASP A 107 2.65 -10.85 16.64
CA ASP A 107 2.88 -9.51 16.10
C ASP A 107 1.92 -9.22 14.94
N PHE A 108 1.35 -8.01 14.91
CA PHE A 108 0.38 -7.62 13.92
C PHE A 108 0.76 -6.31 13.23
N LEU A 109 1.13 -6.40 11.96
CA LEU A 109 1.50 -5.25 11.13
C LEU A 109 0.43 -5.08 10.04
N TYR A 110 -0.19 -3.89 9.95
CA TYR A 110 -1.33 -3.72 9.03
C TYR A 110 -1.23 -2.48 8.15
N ALA A 111 -1.83 -2.61 6.96
CA ALA A 111 -1.99 -1.53 6.01
C ALA A 111 -3.12 -0.58 6.44
N SER A 112 -2.76 0.63 6.88
CA SER A 112 -3.62 1.79 6.90
C SER A 112 -3.42 2.61 5.62
N SER A 113 -3.94 3.84 5.55
CA SER A 113 -3.90 4.65 4.32
C SER A 113 -3.88 6.15 4.62
N ALA A 114 -3.21 6.93 3.80
CA ALA A 114 -3.29 8.39 3.81
C ALA A 114 -4.71 8.93 3.51
N SER A 115 -5.60 8.09 2.97
CA SER A 115 -7.02 8.45 2.76
C SER A 115 -7.77 8.78 4.06
N VAL A 116 -7.24 8.41 5.22
CA VAL A 116 -7.78 8.80 6.53
C VAL A 116 -7.73 10.31 6.76
N TYR A 117 -6.80 11.02 6.12
CA TYR A 117 -6.64 12.47 6.24
C TYR A 117 -7.63 13.27 5.38
N GLY A 118 -8.34 12.60 4.47
CA GLY A 118 -9.27 13.26 3.56
C GLY A 118 -8.55 14.28 2.67
N ASN A 119 -9.00 15.53 2.69
CA ASN A 119 -8.41 16.60 1.88
C ASN A 119 -7.16 17.25 2.51
N GLY A 120 -6.70 16.77 3.66
CA GLY A 120 -5.48 17.26 4.31
C GLY A 120 -5.56 18.68 4.90
N LYS A 121 -6.74 19.22 5.14
CA LYS A 121 -6.90 20.60 5.69
C LYS A 121 -6.12 20.87 6.98
N ALA A 122 -5.93 19.85 7.80
CA ALA A 122 -5.16 19.96 9.04
C ALA A 122 -3.78 19.25 8.95
N GLY A 123 -3.28 19.06 7.71
CA GLY A 123 -2.00 18.39 7.43
C GLY A 123 -2.12 16.86 7.39
N PHE A 124 -0.98 16.22 7.12
CA PHE A 124 -0.85 14.76 7.01
C PHE A 124 0.03 14.23 8.15
N VAL A 125 -0.42 14.43 9.36
CA VAL A 125 0.27 14.01 10.60
C VAL A 125 -0.62 13.07 11.40
N GLU A 126 -0.03 12.14 12.15
CA GLU A 126 -0.75 11.06 12.85
C GLU A 126 -1.47 11.55 14.12
N LYS A 127 -2.17 12.69 13.99
CA LYS A 127 -3.02 13.29 15.02
C LYS A 127 -4.49 13.15 14.64
N ARG A 128 -5.36 12.96 15.65
CA ARG A 128 -6.80 12.76 15.44
C ARG A 128 -7.46 13.95 14.71
N GLU A 129 -6.98 15.16 14.96
CA GLU A 129 -7.50 16.41 14.39
C GLU A 129 -7.22 16.53 12.89
N ALA A 130 -6.21 15.81 12.38
CA ALA A 130 -5.88 15.77 10.96
C ALA A 130 -6.73 14.76 10.16
N GLU A 131 -7.54 13.94 10.82
CA GLU A 131 -8.23 12.80 10.20
C GLU A 131 -9.69 13.10 9.91
N TYR A 132 -10.03 13.14 8.61
CA TYR A 132 -11.40 13.36 8.13
C TYR A 132 -11.61 12.64 6.76
N PRO A 133 -11.83 11.32 6.74
CA PRO A 133 -11.93 10.54 5.50
C PRO A 133 -13.11 11.00 4.64
N LEU A 134 -12.91 11.05 3.31
CA LEU A 134 -13.90 11.54 2.34
C LEU A 134 -14.75 10.43 1.70
N ASN A 135 -14.39 9.17 1.88
CA ASN A 135 -15.08 8.02 1.31
C ASN A 135 -15.08 6.84 2.29
N VAL A 136 -15.90 5.82 2.00
CA VAL A 136 -16.05 4.66 2.88
C VAL A 136 -14.78 3.83 3.00
N TYR A 137 -13.92 3.79 1.97
CA TYR A 137 -12.60 3.17 2.07
C TYR A 137 -11.73 3.85 3.13
N GLY A 138 -11.55 5.17 3.03
CA GLY A 138 -10.82 5.96 4.03
C GLY A 138 -11.43 5.82 5.43
N PHE A 139 -12.78 5.81 5.51
CA PHE A 139 -13.48 5.60 6.78
C PHE A 139 -13.21 4.21 7.38
N SER A 140 -13.15 3.14 6.58
CA SER A 140 -12.85 1.79 7.06
C SER A 140 -11.45 1.71 7.70
N LYS A 141 -10.46 2.35 7.09
CA LYS A 141 -9.09 2.44 7.62
C LYS A 141 -9.02 3.32 8.88
N PHE A 142 -9.69 4.46 8.85
CA PHE A 142 -9.82 5.36 10.00
C PHE A 142 -10.49 4.67 11.21
N ALA A 143 -11.58 3.95 11.00
CA ALA A 143 -12.28 3.22 12.05
C ALA A 143 -11.37 2.16 12.68
N PHE A 144 -10.57 1.46 11.84
CA PHE A 144 -9.63 0.47 12.34
C PHE A 144 -8.46 1.11 13.09
N ASP A 145 -7.88 2.22 12.59
CA ASP A 145 -6.86 2.98 13.32
C ASP A 145 -7.37 3.42 14.71
N ASN A 146 -8.63 3.86 14.81
CA ASN A 146 -9.23 4.22 16.10
C ASN A 146 -9.42 3.02 17.03
N TYR A 147 -9.77 1.85 16.50
CA TYR A 147 -9.84 0.62 17.28
C TYR A 147 -8.45 0.25 17.81
N VAL A 148 -7.43 0.28 16.96
CA VAL A 148 -6.03 0.01 17.33
C VAL A 148 -5.56 0.98 18.43
N ARG A 149 -5.81 2.28 18.32
CA ARG A 149 -5.43 3.26 19.36
C ARG A 149 -5.97 2.94 20.74
N ARG A 150 -7.17 2.36 20.83
CA ARG A 150 -7.78 1.98 22.12
C ARG A 150 -7.10 0.78 22.75
N VAL A 151 -6.60 -0.16 21.95
CA VAL A 151 -5.96 -1.37 22.45
C VAL A 151 -4.45 -1.21 22.67
N LEU A 152 -3.78 -0.33 21.89
CA LEU A 152 -2.33 -0.11 21.96
C LEU A 152 -1.74 0.04 23.37
N PRO A 153 -2.37 0.77 24.33
CA PRO A 153 -1.80 0.91 25.68
C PRO A 153 -1.72 -0.40 26.49
N GLN A 154 -2.40 -1.45 26.04
CA GLN A 154 -2.54 -2.71 26.78
C GLN A 154 -1.87 -3.89 26.06
N VAL A 155 -1.34 -3.68 24.84
CA VAL A 155 -0.78 -4.77 24.04
C VAL A 155 0.61 -5.20 24.56
N LYS A 156 0.86 -6.50 24.47
CA LYS A 156 2.17 -7.11 24.82
C LYS A 156 2.98 -7.48 23.58
N SER A 157 2.30 -7.87 22.49
CA SER A 157 2.89 -8.11 21.18
C SER A 157 2.92 -6.81 20.36
N GLN A 158 3.70 -6.80 19.30
CA GLN A 158 3.75 -5.66 18.40
C GLN A 158 2.42 -5.43 17.69
N VAL A 159 1.95 -4.17 17.65
CA VAL A 159 0.86 -3.72 16.78
C VAL A 159 1.29 -2.49 16.04
N LEU A 160 1.49 -2.63 14.72
CA LEU A 160 2.00 -1.58 13.83
C LEU A 160 1.01 -1.28 12.72
N GLY A 161 0.58 -0.03 12.60
CA GLY A 161 -0.19 0.50 11.47
C GLY A 161 0.67 1.39 10.58
N LEU A 162 0.65 1.16 9.27
CA LEU A 162 1.35 1.99 8.29
C LEU A 162 0.34 2.65 7.35
N ARG A 163 0.26 3.98 7.40
CA ARG A 163 -0.56 4.80 6.50
C ARG A 163 0.19 4.99 5.20
N TYR A 164 -0.05 4.11 4.25
CA TYR A 164 0.57 4.21 2.94
C TYR A 164 0.06 5.43 2.19
N PHE A 165 1.00 6.17 1.62
CA PHE A 165 0.74 7.23 0.66
C PHE A 165 0.62 6.63 -0.75
N ASN A 166 1.01 7.33 -1.80
CA ASN A 166 0.82 6.84 -3.16
C ASN A 166 1.92 5.84 -3.55
N VAL A 167 1.71 4.57 -3.19
CA VAL A 167 2.66 3.49 -3.50
C VAL A 167 2.61 3.14 -4.99
N TYR A 168 3.76 2.98 -5.63
CA TYR A 168 3.94 2.50 -7.01
C TYR A 168 5.10 1.52 -7.10
N GLY A 169 5.14 0.71 -8.16
CA GLY A 169 6.21 -0.26 -8.41
C GLY A 169 5.72 -1.61 -8.89
N PRO A 170 6.57 -2.64 -8.96
CA PRO A 170 6.26 -3.94 -9.56
C PRO A 170 5.12 -4.68 -8.85
N GLN A 171 4.46 -5.57 -9.59
CA GLN A 171 3.37 -6.46 -9.15
C GLN A 171 2.00 -5.78 -9.00
N GLU A 172 1.74 -4.70 -9.73
CA GLU A 172 0.42 -4.04 -9.70
C GLU A 172 -0.48 -4.29 -10.92
N ASN A 173 -0.08 -5.15 -11.88
CA ASN A 173 -0.81 -5.43 -13.12
C ASN A 173 -2.28 -5.82 -12.90
N HIS A 174 -2.57 -6.64 -11.90
CA HIS A 174 -3.92 -7.12 -11.56
C HIS A 174 -4.86 -6.03 -11.05
N LYS A 175 -4.37 -4.80 -10.79
CA LYS A 175 -5.16 -3.71 -10.17
C LYS A 175 -6.07 -2.97 -11.14
N GLY A 176 -5.91 -3.17 -12.46
CA GLY A 176 -6.70 -2.47 -13.47
C GLY A 176 -6.67 -0.95 -13.24
N ARG A 177 -7.82 -0.29 -13.22
CA ARG A 177 -7.90 1.18 -13.02
C ARG A 177 -7.29 1.69 -11.71
N MET A 178 -7.08 0.83 -10.73
CA MET A 178 -6.49 1.19 -9.44
C MET A 178 -4.97 1.03 -9.39
N ALA A 179 -4.33 0.67 -10.52
CA ALA A 179 -2.88 0.72 -10.65
C ALA A 179 -2.36 2.15 -10.53
N SER A 180 -1.06 2.30 -10.25
CA SER A 180 -0.45 3.62 -10.10
C SER A 180 -0.45 4.42 -11.40
N VAL A 181 -0.33 5.73 -11.28
CA VAL A 181 -0.19 6.59 -12.47
C VAL A 181 1.08 6.26 -13.26
N ALA A 182 2.17 5.85 -12.61
CA ALA A 182 3.40 5.43 -13.28
C ALA A 182 3.16 4.22 -14.18
N PHE A 183 2.39 3.22 -13.71
CA PHE A 183 1.98 2.07 -14.50
C PHE A 183 1.16 2.46 -15.73
N HIS A 184 0.12 3.28 -15.53
CA HIS A 184 -0.75 3.70 -16.63
C HIS A 184 -0.02 4.53 -17.68
N LEU A 185 0.81 5.48 -17.26
CA LEU A 185 1.55 6.34 -18.18
C LEU A 185 2.61 5.55 -18.97
N PHE A 186 3.27 4.57 -18.34
CA PHE A 186 4.20 3.69 -19.03
C PHE A 186 3.51 2.93 -20.17
N HIS A 187 2.38 2.26 -19.91
CA HIS A 187 1.64 1.51 -20.93
C HIS A 187 1.10 2.42 -22.02
N GLN A 188 0.55 3.58 -21.70
CA GLN A 188 0.12 4.57 -22.69
C GLN A 188 1.28 5.00 -23.58
N LEU A 189 2.46 5.27 -23.00
CA LEU A 189 3.66 5.66 -23.74
C LEU A 189 4.10 4.55 -24.69
N GLN A 190 4.13 3.30 -24.23
CA GLN A 190 4.51 2.14 -25.06
C GLN A 190 3.51 1.88 -26.20
N GLU A 191 2.21 2.00 -25.95
CA GLU A 191 1.16 1.65 -26.91
C GLU A 191 0.92 2.75 -27.95
N THR A 192 1.00 4.01 -27.52
CA THR A 192 0.54 5.14 -28.36
C THR A 192 1.57 6.24 -28.57
N GLY A 193 2.70 6.19 -27.86
CA GLY A 193 3.68 7.28 -27.82
C GLY A 193 3.19 8.52 -27.08
N LYS A 194 2.03 8.44 -26.38
CA LYS A 194 1.42 9.58 -25.67
C LYS A 194 1.07 9.21 -24.25
N MET A 195 1.26 10.14 -23.33
CA MET A 195 0.85 10.05 -21.92
C MET A 195 -0.24 11.09 -21.65
N ARG A 196 -1.41 10.66 -21.19
CA ARG A 196 -2.56 11.54 -20.95
C ARG A 196 -2.64 11.94 -19.48
N LEU A 197 -2.57 13.24 -19.26
CA LEU A 197 -2.73 13.84 -17.93
C LEU A 197 -3.93 14.80 -17.92
N PHE A 198 -4.62 14.88 -16.80
CA PHE A 198 -5.70 15.86 -16.64
C PHE A 198 -5.15 17.29 -16.65
N GLU A 199 -5.93 18.21 -17.19
CA GLU A 199 -5.67 19.64 -17.07
C GLU A 199 -5.45 20.02 -15.60
N GLY A 200 -4.38 20.78 -15.34
CA GLY A 200 -3.98 21.13 -13.97
C GLY A 200 -3.12 20.09 -13.25
N SER A 201 -2.75 18.99 -13.91
CA SER A 201 -1.94 17.89 -13.31
C SER A 201 -0.61 18.34 -12.71
N GLY A 202 -0.02 19.44 -13.19
CA GLY A 202 1.19 20.03 -12.61
C GLY A 202 0.96 20.64 -11.21
N SER A 203 -0.28 21.01 -10.87
CA SER A 203 -0.66 21.51 -9.54
C SER A 203 -1.08 20.40 -8.57
N PHE A 204 -1.54 19.25 -9.09
CA PHE A 204 -1.91 18.10 -8.27
C PHE A 204 -0.67 17.36 -7.81
N ARG A 205 -0.40 17.38 -6.51
CA ARG A 205 0.81 16.80 -5.93
C ARG A 205 0.49 15.65 -5.00
N ARG A 206 1.27 14.60 -5.08
CA ARG A 206 1.18 13.42 -4.22
C ARG A 206 2.54 13.06 -3.66
N ASP A 207 2.54 12.52 -2.47
CA ASP A 207 3.69 11.82 -1.94
C ASP A 207 3.74 10.41 -2.57
N PHE A 208 4.57 10.27 -3.59
CA PHE A 208 4.79 8.99 -4.27
C PHE A 208 5.93 8.25 -3.59
N ILE A 209 5.66 7.02 -3.16
CA ILE A 209 6.65 6.15 -2.54
C ILE A 209 6.81 4.86 -3.33
N HIS A 210 8.04 4.48 -3.65
CA HIS A 210 8.32 3.21 -4.30
C HIS A 210 8.02 2.04 -3.36
N VAL A 211 7.45 0.95 -3.87
CA VAL A 211 7.03 -0.20 -3.05
C VAL A 211 8.19 -0.84 -2.28
N ALA A 212 9.41 -0.82 -2.82
CA ALA A 212 10.59 -1.31 -2.11
C ALA A 212 10.87 -0.54 -0.81
N ASP A 213 10.63 0.78 -0.79
CA ASP A 213 10.77 1.56 0.44
C ASP A 213 9.64 1.26 1.43
N THR A 214 8.42 1.02 0.93
CA THR A 214 7.31 0.53 1.74
C THR A 214 7.65 -0.80 2.42
N VAL A 215 8.29 -1.74 1.69
CA VAL A 215 8.78 -3.01 2.26
C VAL A 215 9.85 -2.76 3.31
N LYS A 216 10.84 -1.90 3.04
CA LYS A 216 11.90 -1.55 4.01
C LYS A 216 11.33 -1.01 5.33
N ILE A 217 10.28 -0.17 5.28
CA ILE A 217 9.60 0.34 6.48
C ILE A 217 8.96 -0.82 7.26
N ASN A 218 8.23 -1.70 6.58
CA ASN A 218 7.58 -2.86 7.20
C ASN A 218 8.58 -3.75 7.92
N LEU A 219 9.67 -4.14 7.24
CA LEU A 219 10.67 -5.05 7.78
C LEU A 219 11.46 -4.40 8.92
N HIS A 220 11.84 -3.12 8.79
CA HIS A 220 12.51 -2.38 9.86
C HIS A 220 11.70 -2.38 11.16
N PHE A 221 10.41 -2.06 11.08
CA PHE A 221 9.58 -2.06 12.28
C PHE A 221 9.24 -3.46 12.79
N TYR A 222 9.15 -4.45 11.91
CA TYR A 222 9.01 -5.83 12.32
C TYR A 222 10.23 -6.29 13.15
N GLU A 223 11.44 -5.94 12.74
CA GLU A 223 12.66 -6.24 13.46
C GLU A 223 12.78 -5.47 14.78
N SER A 224 12.50 -4.17 14.77
CA SER A 224 12.61 -3.30 15.96
C SER A 224 11.48 -3.47 16.97
N LYS A 225 10.44 -4.24 16.63
CA LYS A 225 9.24 -4.49 17.48
C LYS A 225 8.54 -3.22 17.93
N THR A 226 8.66 -2.15 17.16
CA THR A 226 8.02 -0.87 17.46
C THR A 226 6.51 -0.94 17.19
N SER A 227 5.71 -0.52 18.16
CA SER A 227 4.24 -0.42 18.05
C SER A 227 3.81 1.02 17.80
N GLY A 228 2.70 1.20 17.08
CA GLY A 228 2.13 2.51 16.80
C GLY A 228 1.50 2.61 15.43
N ILE A 229 1.04 3.81 15.07
CA ILE A 229 0.52 4.13 13.74
C ILE A 229 1.42 5.21 13.14
N PHE A 230 1.98 4.96 11.95
CA PHE A 230 2.95 5.82 11.31
C PHE A 230 2.60 6.08 9.85
N ASN A 231 2.97 7.24 9.35
CA ASN A 231 2.94 7.52 7.93
C ASN A 231 4.04 6.73 7.20
N ALA A 232 3.70 6.21 6.03
CA ALA A 232 4.62 5.55 5.12
C ALA A 232 4.56 6.26 3.75
N GLY A 233 5.30 7.33 3.64
CA GLY A 233 5.53 8.19 2.50
C GLY A 233 6.96 8.69 2.50
N THR A 234 7.31 9.53 1.53
CA THR A 234 8.67 10.09 1.39
C THR A 234 8.84 11.47 2.05
N GLY A 235 7.73 12.13 2.39
CA GLY A 235 7.71 13.53 2.85
C GLY A 235 8.02 14.54 1.74
N LYS A 236 7.88 14.14 0.47
CA LYS A 236 8.13 14.99 -0.70
C LYS A 236 7.00 14.84 -1.71
N ALA A 237 6.11 15.82 -1.74
CA ALA A 237 5.02 15.85 -2.70
C ALA A 237 5.52 16.20 -4.11
N ARG A 238 5.16 15.38 -5.10
CA ARG A 238 5.52 15.53 -6.51
C ARG A 238 4.27 15.56 -7.40
N SER A 239 4.35 16.18 -8.56
CA SER A 239 3.22 16.25 -9.49
C SER A 239 3.09 14.97 -10.32
N PHE A 240 1.92 14.76 -10.92
CA PHE A 240 1.74 13.71 -11.92
C PHE A 240 2.56 13.97 -13.19
N GLU A 241 2.79 15.25 -13.50
CA GLU A 241 3.64 15.69 -14.60
C GLU A 241 5.12 15.32 -14.38
N ASP A 242 5.60 15.35 -13.12
CA ASP A 242 6.96 14.90 -12.78
C ASP A 242 7.18 13.43 -13.16
N ILE A 243 6.18 12.56 -12.94
CA ILE A 243 6.24 11.15 -13.35
C ILE A 243 6.28 11.03 -14.87
N ALA A 244 5.41 11.75 -15.58
CA ALA A 244 5.38 11.73 -17.05
C ALA A 244 6.70 12.20 -17.65
N THR A 245 7.28 13.27 -17.10
CA THR A 245 8.58 13.82 -17.55
C THR A 245 9.71 12.81 -17.30
N ALA A 246 9.71 12.14 -16.15
CA ALA A 246 10.70 11.10 -15.86
C ALA A 246 10.59 9.93 -16.85
N LEU A 247 9.38 9.45 -17.14
CA LEU A 247 9.12 8.39 -18.11
C LEU A 247 9.52 8.81 -19.55
N GLN A 248 9.18 10.04 -19.94
CA GLN A 248 9.56 10.59 -21.25
C GLN A 248 11.07 10.63 -21.43
N SER A 249 11.80 11.06 -20.40
CA SER A 249 13.26 11.13 -20.41
C SER A 249 13.90 9.74 -20.52
N LEU A 250 13.37 8.73 -19.85
CA LEU A 250 13.84 7.34 -19.89
C LEU A 250 13.53 6.66 -21.24
N HIS A 251 12.37 6.94 -21.79
CA HIS A 251 11.94 6.38 -23.08
C HIS A 251 12.64 7.05 -24.28
N GLY A 252 13.13 8.27 -24.10
CA GLY A 252 13.81 9.06 -25.14
C GLY A 252 12.87 9.72 -26.15
N SER A 253 11.55 9.54 -26.01
CA SER A 253 10.51 10.12 -26.88
C SER A 253 9.15 10.09 -26.17
N GLY A 254 8.11 10.60 -26.83
CA GLY A 254 6.74 10.59 -26.35
C GLY A 254 6.18 12.00 -26.15
N GLU A 255 4.87 12.11 -26.09
CA GLU A 255 4.12 13.37 -25.92
C GLU A 255 3.31 13.33 -24.63
N ILE A 256 3.29 14.42 -23.87
CA ILE A 256 2.38 14.60 -22.74
C ILE A 256 1.15 15.35 -23.26
N GLU A 257 0.01 14.65 -23.35
CA GLU A 257 -1.27 15.18 -23.82
C GLU A 257 -2.13 15.61 -22.63
N SER A 258 -2.59 16.86 -22.63
CA SER A 258 -3.52 17.36 -21.64
C SER A 258 -4.95 16.99 -22.03
N ILE A 259 -5.71 16.37 -21.10
CA ILE A 259 -7.12 16.01 -21.28
C ILE A 259 -8.00 16.73 -20.25
N PRO A 260 -9.29 17.01 -20.56
CA PRO A 260 -10.18 17.67 -19.63
C PRO A 260 -10.30 16.94 -18.29
N PHE A 261 -10.33 17.71 -17.20
CA PHE A 261 -10.55 17.15 -15.86
C PHE A 261 -12.00 16.64 -15.74
N PRO A 262 -12.24 15.38 -15.30
CA PRO A 262 -13.59 14.82 -15.17
C PRO A 262 -14.43 15.60 -14.16
N GLU A 263 -15.65 16.03 -14.58
CA GLU A 263 -16.56 16.81 -13.74
C GLU A 263 -17.02 16.07 -12.47
N ASP A 264 -17.17 14.73 -12.54
CA ASP A 264 -17.58 13.88 -11.42
C ASP A 264 -16.53 13.77 -10.30
N LEU A 265 -15.27 14.13 -10.60
CA LEU A 265 -14.16 14.18 -9.65
C LEU A 265 -14.00 15.55 -8.99
N ARG A 266 -14.57 16.61 -9.55
CA ARG A 266 -14.45 17.97 -8.98
C ARG A 266 -14.96 18.03 -7.55
N GLY A 267 -14.14 18.61 -6.65
CA GLY A 267 -14.43 18.73 -5.21
C GLY A 267 -14.34 17.43 -4.40
N LYS A 268 -14.15 16.29 -5.07
CA LYS A 268 -13.92 14.99 -4.41
C LYS A 268 -12.48 14.50 -4.57
N TYR A 269 -11.72 15.14 -5.43
CA TYR A 269 -10.34 14.77 -5.71
C TYR A 269 -9.40 15.37 -4.67
N GLN A 270 -8.54 14.55 -4.12
CA GLN A 270 -7.51 15.01 -3.19
C GLN A 270 -6.37 15.65 -4.01
N GLU A 271 -6.17 16.97 -3.90
CA GLU A 271 -5.21 17.71 -4.75
C GLU A 271 -3.78 17.61 -4.23
N PHE A 272 -3.60 17.40 -2.94
CA PHE A 272 -2.29 17.39 -2.30
C PHE A 272 -2.19 16.30 -1.25
N THR A 273 -1.05 15.60 -1.21
CA THR A 273 -0.63 14.75 -0.07
C THR A 273 0.86 14.84 0.14
N GLU A 274 1.29 14.97 1.41
CA GLU A 274 2.70 14.92 1.81
C GLU A 274 2.81 14.36 3.23
N ALA A 275 3.51 13.27 3.43
CA ALA A 275 3.64 12.61 4.71
C ALA A 275 4.45 13.46 5.70
N GLY A 276 3.88 13.77 6.86
CA GLY A 276 4.69 14.20 8.00
C GLY A 276 5.50 13.00 8.50
N LEU A 277 6.82 13.13 8.55
CA LEU A 277 7.74 12.02 8.86
C LEU A 277 8.29 12.06 10.28
N ASP A 278 8.04 13.11 11.05
CA ASP A 278 8.65 13.31 12.38
C ASP A 278 8.44 12.10 13.28
N LYS A 279 7.24 11.54 13.29
CA LYS A 279 6.93 10.36 14.11
C LYS A 279 7.67 9.11 13.64
N LEU A 280 7.75 8.89 12.32
CA LEU A 280 8.49 7.78 11.72
C LEU A 280 9.98 7.87 12.07
N ARG A 281 10.56 9.07 11.93
CA ARG A 281 11.98 9.34 12.25
C ARG A 281 12.27 9.18 13.74
N ALA A 282 11.41 9.73 14.60
CA ALA A 282 11.52 9.57 16.06
C ALA A 282 11.41 8.11 16.53
N ALA A 283 10.71 7.26 15.76
CA ALA A 283 10.60 5.82 16.01
C ALA A 283 11.81 5.01 15.49
N GLY A 284 12.85 5.67 14.97
CA GLY A 284 14.13 5.06 14.60
C GLY A 284 14.31 4.72 13.13
N TYR A 285 13.32 4.98 12.26
CA TYR A 285 13.52 4.77 10.82
C TYR A 285 14.33 5.93 10.22
N SER A 286 15.61 5.73 10.01
CA SER A 286 16.55 6.76 9.51
C SER A 286 16.95 6.59 8.05
N LYS A 287 16.52 5.49 7.38
CA LYS A 287 16.89 5.23 5.97
C LYS A 287 16.30 6.30 5.05
N GLU A 288 17.08 6.71 4.06
CA GLU A 288 16.60 7.58 2.99
C GLU A 288 15.65 6.84 2.06
N PHE A 289 14.71 7.59 1.48
CA PHE A 289 13.79 7.08 0.48
C PHE A 289 14.34 7.34 -0.92
N MET A 290 14.01 6.46 -1.86
CA MET A 290 14.30 6.73 -3.27
C MET A 290 13.67 8.06 -3.69
N SER A 291 14.37 8.83 -4.50
CA SER A 291 13.77 9.95 -5.22
C SER A 291 12.71 9.44 -6.20
N LEU A 292 11.83 10.32 -6.66
CA LEU A 292 10.84 9.95 -7.67
C LEU A 292 11.53 9.43 -8.93
N GLU A 293 12.59 10.09 -9.36
CA GLU A 293 13.37 9.78 -10.56
C GLU A 293 14.01 8.39 -10.47
N GLU A 294 14.68 8.08 -9.37
CA GLU A 294 15.28 6.75 -9.13
C GLU A 294 14.21 5.64 -9.10
N GLY A 295 13.10 5.87 -8.39
CA GLY A 295 12.02 4.89 -8.31
C GLY A 295 11.30 4.68 -9.64
N VAL A 296 11.05 5.75 -10.42
CA VAL A 296 10.45 5.65 -11.75
C VAL A 296 11.41 4.95 -12.72
N GLN A 297 12.72 5.23 -12.65
CA GLN A 297 13.72 4.54 -13.46
C GLN A 297 13.72 3.04 -13.16
N GLN A 298 13.82 2.64 -11.90
CA GLN A 298 13.82 1.23 -11.52
C GLN A 298 12.53 0.54 -12.00
N TYR A 299 11.39 1.19 -11.86
CA TYR A 299 10.12 0.62 -12.28
C TYR A 299 9.99 0.57 -13.80
N TYR A 300 10.46 1.58 -14.55
CA TYR A 300 10.51 1.59 -16.00
C TYR A 300 11.33 0.40 -16.55
N GLU A 301 12.51 0.14 -15.96
CA GLU A 301 13.36 -0.98 -16.32
C GLU A 301 12.65 -2.33 -16.10
N GLN A 302 11.97 -2.49 -14.97
CA GLN A 302 11.21 -3.70 -14.65
C GLN A 302 9.99 -3.88 -15.56
N LEU A 303 9.23 -2.82 -15.84
CA LEU A 303 8.11 -2.87 -16.77
C LEU A 303 8.58 -3.24 -18.19
N SER A 304 9.70 -2.69 -18.64
CA SER A 304 10.27 -2.97 -19.96
C SER A 304 10.79 -4.40 -20.09
N ALA A 305 11.38 -4.95 -19.03
CA ALA A 305 12.00 -6.27 -19.06
C ALA A 305 10.99 -7.41 -18.80
N THR A 306 10.04 -7.23 -17.88
CA THR A 306 9.20 -8.31 -17.35
C THR A 306 7.74 -7.91 -17.15
N ASP A 307 7.29 -6.82 -17.79
CA ASP A 307 5.97 -6.23 -17.54
C ASP A 307 5.73 -5.94 -16.05
N GLY A 308 6.80 -5.54 -15.33
CA GLY A 308 6.74 -5.22 -13.90
C GLY A 308 6.52 -6.42 -12.98
N ARG A 309 6.78 -7.64 -13.44
CA ARG A 309 6.65 -8.86 -12.64
C ARG A 309 8.00 -9.32 -12.09
N PHE A 310 7.97 -10.06 -11.01
CA PHE A 310 9.16 -10.76 -10.53
C PHE A 310 9.45 -11.96 -11.43
N VAL A 311 10.73 -12.20 -11.72
CA VAL A 311 11.23 -13.31 -12.53
C VAL A 311 12.04 -14.24 -11.64
#